data_0ff056a8a1c403b19dfcf92018003014
#
_entry.id   0ff056a8a1c403b19dfcf92018003014
#
_cell.length_a   1.000
_cell.length_b   1.000
_cell.length_c   1.000
_cell.angle_alpha   90.00
_cell.angle_beta   90.00
_cell.angle_gamma   90.00
#
_symmetry.space_group_name_H-M   'P 1'
#
loop_
_entity.id
_entity.type
_entity.pdbx_description
1 polymer ?
#
loop_
_entity_poly.entity_id
_entity_poly.type
_entity_poly.pdbx_seq_one_letter_code
_entity_poly.pdbx_strand_id
1 'polypeptide(L)'
;MAPMNRRQWLRTAAAVTMLPAAVATGGSTAHAQGRTWRERKKKLSVRGLQMAYYEAGTGDPIVFLHGNPTSSYLWRNVIPHVQHLGRCIAPDMIGMGDSDRLPDSGPDKYTFREHQAYLFGLFDALQLGNRVTFVLHDWGSAIGFTWAEQHPTRIKGIAYMEAIIEPPGAPRPAPAPGTAFAIYRSAAGEEAVLQENRFVESLIGGLEFYLTDADAAEYRRPYLVPGESRRPTLTWPRELPLGGEPKQTYDVVRRYSDWLAVDSGIPKLFIHAVPGALLGRAEALSFVRTFKNQTEATVYGPHFVQETAPDAIGRSLARWIPTLR
;
A
#
# COMPACT_ATOMS: atom_id res chain seq x y z
N MET A 1 -36.79 -1.43 -28.53
CA MET A 1 -36.87 -0.85 -27.17
C MET A 1 -35.66 0.06 -27.00
N ALA A 2 -35.86 1.37 -26.91
CA ALA A 2 -34.76 2.34 -26.71
C ALA A 2 -34.31 2.36 -25.26
N PRO A 3 -33.02 2.61 -24.97
CA PRO A 3 -32.48 2.65 -23.60
C PRO A 3 -32.97 3.89 -22.85
N MET A 4 -33.45 3.68 -21.63
CA MET A 4 -33.95 4.74 -20.74
C MET A 4 -32.81 5.65 -20.26
N ASN A 5 -33.06 6.96 -20.31
CA ASN A 5 -32.14 8.03 -19.92
C ASN A 5 -32.05 8.20 -18.40
N ARG A 6 -30.84 8.57 -17.88
CA ARG A 6 -30.48 8.76 -16.46
C ARG A 6 -31.43 9.65 -15.63
N ARG A 7 -32.30 10.44 -16.24
CA ARG A 7 -33.26 11.31 -15.55
C ARG A 7 -34.59 10.66 -15.15
N GLN A 8 -34.84 9.41 -15.53
CA GLN A 8 -36.10 8.71 -15.24
C GLN A 8 -36.08 7.87 -13.97
N TRP A 9 -34.91 7.64 -13.34
CA TRP A 9 -34.76 6.87 -12.10
C TRP A 9 -35.03 7.66 -10.81
N LEU A 10 -35.24 8.98 -10.87
CA LEU A 10 -35.34 9.87 -9.70
C LEU A 10 -36.79 10.26 -9.33
N ARG A 11 -37.83 9.58 -9.84
CA ARG A 11 -39.23 9.97 -9.60
C ARG A 11 -40.11 8.95 -8.90
N THR A 12 -39.56 8.03 -8.11
CA THR A 12 -40.34 7.15 -7.23
C THR A 12 -39.74 7.12 -5.83
N ALA A 13 -39.92 8.21 -5.08
CA ALA A 13 -39.77 8.24 -3.63
C ALA A 13 -41.02 8.87 -3.02
N ALA A 14 -41.70 8.11 -2.21
CA ALA A 14 -42.96 8.42 -1.55
C ALA A 14 -42.82 9.59 -0.55
N ALA A 15 -43.86 10.42 -0.48
CA ALA A 15 -44.03 11.49 0.49
C ALA A 15 -44.13 10.92 1.91
N VAL A 16 -43.18 11.33 2.77
CA VAL A 16 -43.29 11.20 4.23
C VAL A 16 -43.49 12.58 4.82
N THR A 17 -44.60 12.80 5.46
CA THR A 17 -45.02 14.03 6.16
C THR A 17 -44.06 14.34 7.33
N MET A 18 -43.42 15.52 7.29
CA MET A 18 -42.62 16.05 8.41
C MET A 18 -43.51 16.82 9.38
N LEU A 19 -43.44 16.46 10.64
CA LEU A 19 -43.85 17.30 11.80
C LEU A 19 -42.70 18.26 12.15
N PRO A 20 -42.96 19.51 12.56
CA PRO A 20 -41.91 20.44 12.89
C PRO A 20 -41.25 20.11 14.24
N ALA A 21 -39.96 19.85 14.23
CA ALA A 21 -39.15 19.73 15.43
C ALA A 21 -38.65 21.12 15.87
N ALA A 22 -38.74 21.37 17.16
CA ALA A 22 -38.34 22.60 17.82
C ALA A 22 -36.86 22.91 17.60
N VAL A 23 -36.55 24.16 17.28
CA VAL A 23 -35.20 24.71 17.19
C VAL A 23 -34.66 24.84 18.62
N ALA A 24 -33.81 23.89 19.02
CA ALA A 24 -32.95 24.07 20.20
C ALA A 24 -31.71 24.86 19.74
N THR A 25 -31.56 26.09 20.24
CA THR A 25 -30.33 26.87 20.15
C THR A 25 -29.24 26.20 21.00
N GLY A 26 -28.58 25.20 20.47
CA GLY A 26 -27.45 24.54 21.11
C GLY A 26 -26.15 25.24 20.69
N GLY A 27 -25.41 25.74 21.68
CA GLY A 27 -24.13 26.39 21.50
C GLY A 27 -23.16 25.52 20.68
N SER A 28 -22.46 26.15 19.77
CA SER A 28 -21.37 25.57 18.99
C SER A 28 -20.28 25.07 19.94
N THR A 29 -20.32 23.81 20.30
CA THR A 29 -19.16 23.13 20.86
C THR A 29 -18.14 23.04 19.75
N ALA A 30 -17.09 23.86 19.83
CA ALA A 30 -15.90 23.69 19.03
C ALA A 30 -15.43 22.24 19.24
N HIS A 31 -15.68 21.39 18.27
CA HIS A 31 -15.06 20.09 18.21
C HIS A 31 -13.56 20.37 18.13
N ALA A 32 -12.83 19.99 19.18
CA ALA A 32 -11.37 19.95 19.14
C ALA A 32 -11.02 19.06 17.94
N GLN A 33 -10.63 19.70 16.81
CA GLN A 33 -10.19 18.99 15.63
C GLN A 33 -8.95 18.17 16.03
N GLY A 34 -9.13 16.85 16.13
CA GLY A 34 -8.04 15.94 16.43
C GLY A 34 -6.93 16.15 15.40
N ARG A 35 -5.67 15.94 15.83
CA ARG A 35 -4.50 16.03 14.93
C ARG A 35 -4.74 15.23 13.65
N THR A 36 -4.43 15.81 12.50
CA THR A 36 -4.45 15.14 11.20
C THR A 36 -3.48 13.96 11.17
N TRP A 37 -3.63 13.04 10.22
CA TRP A 37 -2.68 11.92 10.04
C TRP A 37 -1.24 12.43 9.93
N ARG A 38 -1.02 13.49 9.17
CA ARG A 38 0.29 14.13 8.97
C ARG A 38 0.92 14.64 10.26
N GLU A 39 0.14 15.33 11.09
CA GLU A 39 0.61 15.90 12.36
C GLU A 39 0.94 14.85 13.42
N ARG A 40 0.50 13.61 13.21
CA ARG A 40 0.80 12.48 14.10
C ARG A 40 2.05 11.71 13.68
N LYS A 41 2.60 11.98 12.49
CA LYS A 41 3.83 11.33 12.03
C LYS A 41 5.05 11.83 12.82
N LYS A 42 5.98 10.93 13.00
CA LYS A 42 7.31 11.18 13.52
C LYS A 42 8.33 11.14 12.39
N LYS A 43 9.53 11.64 12.64
CA LYS A 43 10.65 11.57 11.68
C LYS A 43 11.90 11.04 12.36
N LEU A 44 12.68 10.25 11.64
CA LEU A 44 14.02 9.79 12.02
C LEU A 44 15.00 10.01 10.88
N SER A 45 16.21 10.41 11.23
CA SER A 45 17.28 10.52 10.25
C SER A 45 17.81 9.15 9.86
N VAL A 46 17.76 8.84 8.58
CA VAL A 46 18.27 7.61 7.98
C VAL A 46 19.14 8.01 6.80
N ARG A 47 20.42 7.62 6.80
CA ARG A 47 21.36 7.94 5.72
C ARG A 47 21.41 9.44 5.37
N GLY A 48 21.25 10.31 6.36
CA GLY A 48 21.29 11.77 6.21
C GLY A 48 19.97 12.44 5.80
N LEU A 49 18.89 11.68 5.53
CA LEU A 49 17.58 12.20 5.19
C LEU A 49 16.55 11.81 6.25
N GLN A 50 15.47 12.59 6.34
CA GLN A 50 14.38 12.34 7.28
C GLN A 50 13.35 11.36 6.69
N MET A 51 13.21 10.20 7.31
CA MET A 51 12.13 9.25 7.03
C MET A 51 10.95 9.53 7.96
N ALA A 52 9.77 9.79 7.37
CA ALA A 52 8.56 9.98 8.15
C ALA A 52 7.88 8.61 8.39
N TYR A 53 7.25 8.48 9.56
CA TYR A 53 6.45 7.29 9.90
C TYR A 53 5.34 7.64 10.88
N TYR A 54 4.22 6.95 10.75
CA TYR A 54 3.16 6.95 11.75
C TYR A 54 3.43 5.87 12.78
N GLU A 55 3.12 6.15 14.05
CA GLU A 55 3.28 5.18 15.13
C GLU A 55 2.12 5.27 16.13
N ALA A 56 1.58 4.10 16.51
CA ALA A 56 0.52 3.99 17.52
C ALA A 56 0.60 2.63 18.23
N GLY A 57 0.12 2.59 19.48
CA GLY A 57 0.15 1.38 20.31
C GLY A 57 1.52 1.09 20.91
N THR A 58 1.62 -0.02 21.63
CA THR A 58 2.82 -0.48 22.35
C THR A 58 2.94 -2.00 22.28
N GLY A 59 4.14 -2.54 22.47
CA GLY A 59 4.39 -3.99 22.44
C GLY A 59 5.18 -4.44 21.22
N ASP A 60 4.97 -5.68 20.76
CA ASP A 60 5.64 -6.23 19.58
C ASP A 60 5.33 -5.37 18.34
N PRO A 61 6.31 -5.11 17.46
CA PRO A 61 6.08 -4.25 16.30
C PRO A 61 5.18 -4.92 15.25
N ILE A 62 4.23 -4.13 14.76
CA ILE A 62 3.37 -4.44 13.61
C ILE A 62 3.69 -3.39 12.55
N VAL A 63 4.43 -3.78 11.52
CA VAL A 63 4.98 -2.87 10.50
C VAL A 63 4.15 -2.93 9.23
N PHE A 64 3.58 -1.80 8.84
CA PHE A 64 2.71 -1.65 7.68
C PHE A 64 3.48 -1.01 6.53
N LEU A 65 3.72 -1.73 5.45
CA LEU A 65 4.45 -1.23 4.31
C LEU A 65 3.52 -0.99 3.11
N HIS A 66 3.48 0.27 2.67
CA HIS A 66 2.73 0.71 1.50
C HIS A 66 3.53 0.50 0.20
N GLY A 67 2.93 0.80 -0.94
CA GLY A 67 3.58 0.80 -2.24
C GLY A 67 3.34 2.08 -3.04
N ASN A 68 3.45 1.97 -4.36
CA ASN A 68 3.35 3.08 -5.30
C ASN A 68 1.87 3.36 -5.69
N PRO A 69 1.39 4.59 -5.72
CA PRO A 69 2.04 5.88 -5.38
C PRO A 69 1.64 6.38 -3.98
N THR A 70 1.35 5.49 -3.06
CA THR A 70 0.75 5.80 -1.77
C THR A 70 1.79 6.21 -0.70
N SER A 71 1.36 6.24 0.55
CA SER A 71 2.17 6.49 1.74
C SER A 71 1.58 5.72 2.93
N SER A 72 2.09 5.94 4.12
CA SER A 72 1.48 5.42 5.35
C SER A 72 -0.01 5.77 5.49
N TYR A 73 -0.48 6.81 4.80
CA TYR A 73 -1.89 7.22 4.78
C TYR A 73 -2.84 6.10 4.33
N LEU A 74 -2.37 5.21 3.47
CA LEU A 74 -3.11 4.02 3.01
C LEU A 74 -3.65 3.18 4.18
N TRP A 75 -2.93 3.17 5.31
CA TRP A 75 -3.24 2.34 6.46
C TRP A 75 -4.10 3.01 7.54
N ARG A 76 -4.52 4.29 7.31
CA ARG A 76 -5.23 5.10 8.31
C ARG A 76 -6.50 4.47 8.87
N ASN A 77 -7.22 3.75 8.03
CA ASN A 77 -8.47 3.08 8.38
C ASN A 77 -8.28 1.60 8.80
N VAL A 78 -7.07 1.04 8.64
CA VAL A 78 -6.73 -0.34 9.05
C VAL A 78 -6.09 -0.39 10.44
N ILE A 79 -5.12 0.49 10.70
CA ILE A 79 -4.36 0.53 11.97
C ILE A 79 -5.24 0.63 13.20
N PRO A 80 -6.34 1.41 13.24
CA PRO A 80 -7.20 1.50 14.43
C PRO A 80 -7.75 0.15 14.92
N HIS A 81 -7.91 -0.83 14.02
CA HIS A 81 -8.40 -2.17 14.39
C HIS A 81 -7.37 -3.00 15.17
N VAL A 82 -6.09 -2.66 15.11
CA VAL A 82 -4.99 -3.51 15.63
C VAL A 82 -3.99 -2.78 16.51
N GLN A 83 -4.10 -1.46 16.68
CA GLN A 83 -3.15 -0.66 17.47
C GLN A 83 -3.14 -1.02 18.98
N HIS A 84 -4.14 -1.74 19.44
CA HIS A 84 -4.21 -2.28 20.81
C HIS A 84 -3.46 -3.62 20.96
N LEU A 85 -3.03 -4.24 19.85
CA LEU A 85 -2.37 -5.55 19.81
C LEU A 85 -0.84 -5.45 19.70
N GLY A 86 -0.29 -4.27 19.44
CA GLY A 86 1.13 -4.07 19.28
C GLY A 86 1.51 -2.64 18.94
N ARG A 87 2.80 -2.41 18.75
CA ARG A 87 3.38 -1.15 18.28
C ARG A 87 3.24 -1.06 16.76
N CYS A 88 2.17 -0.45 16.28
CA CYS A 88 1.91 -0.21 14.85
C CYS A 88 2.85 0.86 14.32
N ILE A 89 3.59 0.54 13.26
CA ILE A 89 4.55 1.42 12.59
C ILE A 89 4.24 1.42 11.10
N ALA A 90 3.94 2.59 10.52
CA ALA A 90 3.69 2.75 9.09
C ALA A 90 4.62 3.83 8.53
N PRO A 91 5.76 3.46 7.93
CA PRO A 91 6.68 4.42 7.32
C PRO A 91 6.15 4.95 5.98
N ASP A 92 6.57 6.16 5.62
CA ASP A 92 6.55 6.65 4.26
C ASP A 92 7.87 6.29 3.59
N MET A 93 7.86 5.67 2.42
CA MET A 93 9.08 5.39 1.66
C MET A 93 9.79 6.70 1.27
N ILE A 94 11.11 6.62 1.07
CA ILE A 94 11.89 7.79 0.68
C ILE A 94 11.33 8.43 -0.60
N GLY A 95 11.17 9.75 -0.62
CA GLY A 95 10.55 10.50 -1.72
C GLY A 95 9.02 10.44 -1.78
N MET A 96 8.36 9.72 -0.88
CA MET A 96 6.90 9.53 -0.83
C MET A 96 6.33 10.05 0.49
N GLY A 97 5.05 10.41 0.50
CA GLY A 97 4.37 10.94 1.70
C GLY A 97 5.06 12.17 2.28
N ASP A 98 5.53 12.07 3.53
CA ASP A 98 6.23 13.12 4.27
C ASP A 98 7.71 12.82 4.52
N SER A 99 8.25 11.74 3.93
CA SER A 99 9.69 11.46 3.88
C SER A 99 10.39 12.42 2.94
N ASP A 100 11.66 12.72 3.25
CA ASP A 100 12.48 13.58 2.40
C ASP A 100 12.66 12.97 1.01
N ARG A 101 13.03 13.82 0.05
CA ARG A 101 13.40 13.43 -1.30
C ARG A 101 14.91 13.27 -1.40
N LEU A 102 15.32 12.42 -2.36
CA LEU A 102 16.74 12.33 -2.71
C LEU A 102 17.19 13.66 -3.33
N PRO A 103 18.34 14.22 -2.89
CA PRO A 103 18.82 15.51 -3.40
C PRO A 103 19.18 15.49 -4.89
N ASP A 104 19.67 14.32 -5.37
CA ASP A 104 20.09 14.12 -6.76
C ASP A 104 19.07 13.24 -7.48
N SER A 105 17.82 13.70 -7.57
CA SER A 105 16.78 12.96 -8.28
C SER A 105 17.11 12.85 -9.77
N GLY A 106 16.71 11.74 -10.39
CA GLY A 106 16.97 11.45 -11.79
C GLY A 106 16.55 10.04 -12.20
N PRO A 107 16.79 9.64 -13.46
CA PRO A 107 16.33 8.35 -14.02
C PRO A 107 16.79 7.11 -13.25
N ASP A 108 17.96 7.17 -12.62
CA ASP A 108 18.59 6.04 -11.91
C ASP A 108 18.34 6.10 -10.39
N LYS A 109 17.41 6.97 -9.93
CA LYS A 109 17.10 7.16 -8.52
C LYS A 109 15.76 6.54 -8.15
N TYR A 110 15.55 6.37 -6.83
CA TYR A 110 14.38 5.72 -6.25
C TYR A 110 14.21 4.28 -6.72
N THR A 111 15.34 3.61 -6.98
CA THR A 111 15.35 2.18 -7.32
C THR A 111 14.84 1.33 -6.15
N PHE A 112 14.48 0.08 -6.44
CA PHE A 112 14.12 -0.88 -5.40
C PHE A 112 15.20 -0.98 -4.31
N ARG A 113 16.49 -0.99 -4.70
CA ARG A 113 17.63 -1.04 -3.76
C ARG A 113 17.75 0.20 -2.89
N GLU A 114 17.47 1.38 -3.45
CA GLU A 114 17.51 2.62 -2.65
C GLU A 114 16.38 2.63 -1.62
N HIS A 115 15.15 2.33 -2.02
CA HIS A 115 14.03 2.23 -1.09
C HIS A 115 14.29 1.17 0.00
N GLN A 116 14.84 0.01 -0.37
CA GLN A 116 15.24 -1.02 0.56
C GLN A 116 16.27 -0.51 1.56
N ALA A 117 17.33 0.18 1.10
CA ALA A 117 18.38 0.70 1.96
C ALA A 117 17.88 1.72 2.98
N TYR A 118 16.95 2.60 2.59
CA TYR A 118 16.32 3.56 3.50
C TYR A 118 15.38 2.89 4.49
N LEU A 119 14.52 1.97 4.06
CA LEU A 119 13.61 1.26 4.97
C LEU A 119 14.34 0.36 5.94
N PHE A 120 15.37 -0.35 5.52
CA PHE A 120 16.18 -1.18 6.41
C PHE A 120 16.91 -0.32 7.45
N GLY A 121 17.49 0.80 7.03
CA GLY A 121 18.07 1.77 7.95
C GLY A 121 17.06 2.34 8.96
N LEU A 122 15.80 2.55 8.52
CA LEU A 122 14.74 2.96 9.43
C LEU A 122 14.36 1.85 10.42
N PHE A 123 14.30 0.59 10.00
CA PHE A 123 14.01 -0.55 10.88
C PHE A 123 15.09 -0.71 11.97
N ASP A 124 16.36 -0.50 11.60
CA ASP A 124 17.47 -0.50 12.56
C ASP A 124 17.35 0.66 13.54
N ALA A 125 17.10 1.89 13.06
CA ALA A 125 16.93 3.08 13.90
C ALA A 125 15.71 2.97 14.85
N LEU A 126 14.64 2.28 14.43
CA LEU A 126 13.44 2.02 15.23
C LEU A 126 13.61 0.85 16.22
N GLN A 127 14.70 0.09 16.10
CA GLN A 127 15.02 -1.06 16.95
C GLN A 127 13.85 -2.07 17.02
N LEU A 128 13.42 -2.57 15.85
CA LEU A 128 12.22 -3.41 15.74
C LEU A 128 12.25 -4.69 16.60
N GLY A 129 13.43 -5.15 17.07
CA GLY A 129 13.53 -6.37 17.89
C GLY A 129 13.34 -7.67 17.10
N ASN A 130 12.88 -8.73 17.78
CA ASN A 130 12.84 -10.10 17.25
C ASN A 130 11.42 -10.67 17.07
N ARG A 131 10.39 -9.86 17.12
CA ARG A 131 8.99 -10.32 17.06
C ARG A 131 8.17 -9.44 16.11
N VAL A 132 8.72 -9.22 14.90
CA VAL A 132 8.12 -8.32 13.91
C VAL A 132 6.95 -9.02 13.20
N THR A 133 5.80 -8.38 13.20
CA THR A 133 4.68 -8.75 12.33
C THR A 133 4.63 -7.76 11.16
N PHE A 134 4.74 -8.25 9.95
CA PHE A 134 4.57 -7.42 8.75
C PHE A 134 3.13 -7.43 8.26
N VAL A 135 2.66 -6.27 7.74
CA VAL A 135 1.44 -6.10 6.97
C VAL A 135 1.81 -5.39 5.66
N LEU A 136 1.75 -6.13 4.56
CA LEU A 136 2.45 -5.80 3.33
C LEU A 136 1.48 -5.59 2.15
N HIS A 137 1.77 -4.56 1.34
CA HIS A 137 1.04 -4.27 0.12
C HIS A 137 1.99 -3.79 -0.98
N ASP A 138 1.75 -4.19 -2.23
CA ASP A 138 2.46 -3.73 -3.44
C ASP A 138 4.00 -3.77 -3.25
N TRP A 139 4.74 -2.69 -3.53
CA TRP A 139 6.19 -2.61 -3.34
C TRP A 139 6.64 -2.76 -1.88
N GLY A 140 5.79 -2.39 -0.94
CA GLY A 140 6.03 -2.68 0.47
C GLY A 140 6.16 -4.18 0.73
N SER A 141 5.48 -5.02 -0.06
CA SER A 141 5.62 -6.47 0.04
C SER A 141 7.01 -6.95 -0.43
N ALA A 142 7.50 -6.42 -1.55
CA ALA A 142 8.82 -6.81 -2.04
C ALA A 142 9.93 -6.47 -1.04
N ILE A 143 9.86 -5.29 -0.41
CA ILE A 143 10.83 -4.89 0.62
C ILE A 143 10.66 -5.71 1.91
N GLY A 144 9.41 -5.87 2.37
CA GLY A 144 9.12 -6.63 3.59
C GLY A 144 9.50 -8.11 3.49
N PHE A 145 9.20 -8.76 2.36
CA PHE A 145 9.61 -10.14 2.11
C PHE A 145 11.14 -10.28 2.02
N THR A 146 11.82 -9.33 1.37
CA THR A 146 13.29 -9.35 1.31
C THR A 146 13.90 -9.23 2.71
N TRP A 147 13.35 -8.36 3.57
CA TRP A 147 13.83 -8.24 4.94
C TRP A 147 13.54 -9.53 5.76
N ALA A 148 12.36 -10.10 5.59
CA ALA A 148 11.95 -11.32 6.29
C ALA A 148 12.83 -12.52 5.89
N GLU A 149 13.14 -12.68 4.60
CA GLU A 149 14.05 -13.69 4.09
C GLU A 149 15.45 -13.59 4.72
N GLN A 150 15.95 -12.35 4.86
CA GLN A 150 17.27 -12.10 5.46
C GLN A 150 17.29 -12.24 6.99
N HIS A 151 16.13 -12.11 7.64
CA HIS A 151 16.01 -12.12 9.11
C HIS A 151 14.86 -13.03 9.60
N PRO A 152 14.78 -14.28 9.17
CA PRO A 152 13.61 -15.15 9.42
C PRO A 152 13.33 -15.36 10.91
N THR A 153 14.37 -15.38 11.75
CA THR A 153 14.24 -15.54 13.21
C THR A 153 13.70 -14.31 13.93
N ARG A 154 13.61 -13.16 13.24
CA ARG A 154 13.04 -11.91 13.78
C ARG A 154 11.57 -11.74 13.43
N ILE A 155 11.00 -12.63 12.60
CA ILE A 155 9.61 -12.53 12.13
C ILE A 155 8.68 -13.33 13.02
N LYS A 156 7.63 -12.65 13.52
CA LYS A 156 6.52 -13.26 14.25
C LYS A 156 5.43 -13.74 13.30
N GLY A 157 5.17 -13.01 12.22
CA GLY A 157 4.21 -13.36 11.18
C GLY A 157 4.18 -12.35 10.04
N ILE A 158 3.60 -12.74 8.91
CA ILE A 158 3.49 -11.90 7.70
C ILE A 158 2.06 -11.93 7.18
N ALA A 159 1.36 -10.79 7.25
CA ALA A 159 0.12 -10.56 6.52
C ALA A 159 0.44 -9.84 5.20
N TYR A 160 -0.18 -10.25 4.09
CA TYR A 160 0.05 -9.61 2.81
C TYR A 160 -1.20 -9.61 1.93
N MET A 161 -1.31 -8.61 1.08
CA MET A 161 -2.35 -8.43 0.09
C MET A 161 -1.78 -7.74 -1.14
N GLU A 162 -2.29 -8.09 -2.32
CA GLU A 162 -1.86 -7.49 -3.60
C GLU A 162 -0.34 -7.33 -3.71
N ALA A 163 0.37 -8.38 -3.36
CA ALA A 163 1.81 -8.43 -3.21
C ALA A 163 2.53 -8.71 -4.53
N ILE A 164 3.77 -8.24 -4.62
CA ILE A 164 4.68 -8.56 -5.72
C ILE A 164 5.30 -9.92 -5.44
N ILE A 165 4.83 -10.94 -6.13
CA ILE A 165 5.28 -12.34 -6.03
C ILE A 165 5.44 -12.88 -7.44
N GLU A 166 6.51 -13.62 -7.67
CA GLU A 166 6.81 -14.24 -8.97
C GLU A 166 6.70 -15.76 -8.86
N PRO A 167 5.67 -16.38 -9.49
CA PRO A 167 5.55 -17.83 -9.56
C PRO A 167 6.74 -18.51 -10.27
N PRO A 168 7.01 -19.80 -10.01
CA PRO A 168 8.00 -20.56 -10.78
C PRO A 168 7.64 -20.61 -12.26
N GLY A 169 8.65 -20.67 -13.12
CA GLY A 169 8.48 -20.76 -14.57
C GLY A 169 8.90 -19.49 -15.30
N ALA A 170 8.25 -19.19 -16.42
CA ALA A 170 8.56 -17.99 -17.19
C ALA A 170 8.17 -16.71 -16.41
N PRO A 171 8.96 -15.63 -16.53
CA PRO A 171 8.60 -14.34 -15.93
C PRO A 171 7.25 -13.84 -16.41
N ARG A 172 6.60 -13.02 -15.59
CA ARG A 172 5.41 -12.29 -16.03
C ARG A 172 5.71 -11.60 -17.36
N PRO A 173 4.82 -11.66 -18.35
CA PRO A 173 5.08 -11.05 -19.66
C PRO A 173 5.30 -9.53 -19.53
N ALA A 174 6.07 -8.98 -20.45
CA ALA A 174 6.17 -7.54 -20.62
C ALA A 174 4.78 -6.93 -20.88
N PRO A 175 4.52 -5.68 -20.47
CA PRO A 175 3.22 -5.07 -20.68
C PRO A 175 2.92 -4.91 -22.17
N ALA A 176 1.68 -5.20 -22.56
CA ALA A 176 1.26 -5.05 -23.95
C ALA A 176 1.39 -3.59 -24.42
N PRO A 177 1.77 -3.37 -25.68
CA PRO A 177 1.84 -2.02 -26.26
C PRO A 177 0.53 -1.24 -26.05
N GLY A 178 0.63 0.05 -25.76
CA GLY A 178 -0.52 0.94 -25.53
C GLY A 178 -1.12 0.89 -24.13
N THR A 179 -0.71 -0.05 -23.27
CA THR A 179 -1.13 -0.05 -21.87
C THR A 179 -0.40 1.03 -21.07
N ALA A 180 -1.02 1.48 -19.95
CA ALA A 180 -0.40 2.47 -19.06
C ALA A 180 1.01 2.06 -18.59
N PHE A 181 1.20 0.80 -18.20
CA PHE A 181 2.50 0.29 -17.79
C PHE A 181 3.53 0.26 -18.93
N ALA A 182 3.12 -0.01 -20.18
CA ALA A 182 4.01 0.11 -21.34
C ALA A 182 4.47 1.56 -21.55
N ILE A 183 3.55 2.53 -21.39
CA ILE A 183 3.86 3.96 -21.47
C ILE A 183 4.84 4.36 -20.36
N TYR A 184 4.57 4.02 -19.10
CA TYR A 184 5.43 4.39 -17.95
C TYR A 184 6.84 3.80 -18.08
N ARG A 185 7.00 2.64 -18.68
CA ARG A 185 8.29 1.97 -18.91
C ARG A 185 9.02 2.44 -20.18
N SER A 186 8.42 3.29 -20.99
CA SER A 186 9.01 3.91 -22.17
C SER A 186 9.52 5.33 -21.89
N ALA A 187 10.11 5.97 -22.92
CA ALA A 187 10.49 7.39 -22.83
C ALA A 187 9.28 8.31 -22.61
N ALA A 188 8.09 7.95 -23.12
CA ALA A 188 6.86 8.72 -22.90
C ALA A 188 6.41 8.74 -21.44
N GLY A 189 6.95 7.83 -20.59
CA GLY A 189 6.70 7.84 -19.14
C GLY A 189 7.18 9.10 -18.45
N GLU A 190 8.23 9.76 -18.94
CA GLU A 190 8.72 11.02 -18.37
C GLU A 190 7.64 12.09 -18.44
N GLU A 191 7.01 12.29 -19.59
CA GLU A 191 5.91 13.24 -19.75
C GLU A 191 4.68 12.80 -18.96
N ALA A 192 4.23 11.57 -19.17
CA ALA A 192 3.00 11.04 -18.60
C ALA A 192 2.99 11.09 -17.04
N VAL A 193 4.12 10.79 -16.41
CA VAL A 193 4.18 10.71 -14.95
C VAL A 193 4.74 11.99 -14.33
N LEU A 194 5.86 12.50 -14.85
CA LEU A 194 6.50 13.65 -14.20
C LEU A 194 5.76 14.96 -14.51
N GLN A 195 5.21 15.14 -15.72
CA GLN A 195 4.51 16.36 -16.08
C GLN A 195 3.00 16.25 -15.81
N GLU A 196 2.36 15.17 -16.22
CA GLU A 196 0.90 15.01 -16.16
C GLU A 196 0.40 14.31 -14.89
N ASN A 197 1.30 13.74 -14.05
CA ASN A 197 0.96 13.02 -12.83
C ASN A 197 0.04 11.80 -13.03
N ARG A 198 0.05 11.20 -14.22
CA ARG A 198 -0.91 10.14 -14.60
C ARG A 198 -0.96 8.97 -13.65
N PHE A 199 0.16 8.62 -12.99
CA PHE A 199 0.17 7.48 -12.07
C PHE A 199 -0.72 7.72 -10.85
N VAL A 200 -0.58 8.90 -10.22
CA VAL A 200 -1.39 9.30 -9.04
C VAL A 200 -2.85 9.53 -9.44
N GLU A 201 -3.08 10.21 -10.58
CA GLU A 201 -4.45 10.48 -11.04
C GLU A 201 -5.18 9.18 -11.44
N SER A 202 -4.46 8.17 -11.95
CA SER A 202 -5.05 6.85 -12.24
C SER A 202 -5.49 6.12 -10.96
N LEU A 203 -4.72 6.23 -9.85
CA LEU A 203 -5.13 5.71 -8.56
C LEU A 203 -6.43 6.37 -8.11
N ILE A 204 -6.46 7.72 -8.11
CA ILE A 204 -7.59 8.50 -7.62
C ILE A 204 -8.84 8.22 -8.46
N GLY A 205 -8.70 8.22 -9.79
CA GLY A 205 -9.81 7.90 -10.70
C GLY A 205 -10.34 6.47 -10.54
N GLY A 206 -9.46 5.52 -10.26
CA GLY A 206 -9.85 4.11 -9.98
C GLY A 206 -10.57 3.93 -8.63
N LEU A 207 -10.49 4.92 -7.75
CA LEU A 207 -11.07 4.90 -6.40
C LEU A 207 -12.08 6.03 -6.16
N GLU A 208 -12.58 6.69 -7.21
CA GLU A 208 -13.44 7.90 -7.11
C GLU A 208 -14.68 7.73 -6.23
N PHE A 209 -15.21 6.48 -6.11
CA PHE A 209 -16.36 6.18 -5.28
C PHE A 209 -16.03 5.86 -3.81
N TYR A 210 -14.75 5.76 -3.48
CA TYR A 210 -14.26 5.36 -2.16
C TYR A 210 -13.48 6.46 -1.45
N LEU A 211 -12.90 7.39 -2.20
CA LEU A 211 -12.13 8.51 -1.66
C LEU A 211 -13.00 9.75 -1.51
N THR A 212 -12.86 10.43 -0.39
CA THR A 212 -13.32 11.82 -0.25
C THR A 212 -12.37 12.76 -1.00
N ASP A 213 -12.81 14.01 -1.26
CA ASP A 213 -11.93 15.05 -1.83
C ASP A 213 -10.68 15.27 -0.98
N ALA A 214 -10.79 15.15 0.34
CA ALA A 214 -9.67 15.27 1.27
C ALA A 214 -8.69 14.11 1.14
N ASP A 215 -9.16 12.87 0.97
CA ASP A 215 -8.32 11.71 0.72
C ASP A 215 -7.58 11.83 -0.62
N ALA A 216 -8.29 12.24 -1.67
CA ALA A 216 -7.70 12.47 -2.99
C ALA A 216 -6.63 13.58 -2.94
N ALA A 217 -6.90 14.67 -2.21
CA ALA A 217 -5.95 15.76 -2.00
C ALA A 217 -4.70 15.28 -1.23
N GLU A 218 -4.86 14.41 -0.21
CA GLU A 218 -3.73 13.85 0.54
C GLU A 218 -2.84 12.95 -0.35
N TYR A 219 -3.42 12.13 -1.23
CA TYR A 219 -2.65 11.33 -2.19
C TYR A 219 -1.92 12.18 -3.24
N ARG A 220 -2.52 13.31 -3.70
CA ARG A 220 -1.86 14.25 -4.62
C ARG A 220 -0.76 15.06 -3.97
N ARG A 221 -0.89 15.37 -2.68
CA ARG A 221 -0.05 16.33 -1.97
C ARG A 221 1.46 16.15 -2.16
N PRO A 222 2.04 14.95 -2.06
CA PRO A 222 3.48 14.77 -2.27
C PRO A 222 3.93 15.05 -3.70
N TYR A 223 3.02 15.07 -4.67
CA TYR A 223 3.27 15.08 -6.11
C TYR A 223 2.68 16.29 -6.83
N LEU A 224 2.36 17.38 -6.11
CA LEU A 224 1.78 18.59 -6.68
C LEU A 224 2.72 19.31 -7.64
N VAL A 225 4.03 19.33 -7.33
CA VAL A 225 5.04 20.00 -8.16
C VAL A 225 5.44 19.04 -9.30
N PRO A 226 5.28 19.42 -10.58
CA PRO A 226 5.73 18.62 -11.71
C PRO A 226 7.24 18.38 -11.69
N GLY A 227 7.70 17.37 -12.42
CA GLY A 227 9.11 17.02 -12.55
C GLY A 227 9.58 16.01 -11.49
N GLU A 228 10.79 16.19 -11.00
CA GLU A 228 11.51 15.20 -10.19
C GLU A 228 10.84 14.88 -8.84
N SER A 229 9.92 15.73 -8.36
CA SER A 229 9.12 15.41 -7.17
C SER A 229 8.24 14.16 -7.36
N ARG A 230 7.95 13.78 -8.62
CA ARG A 230 7.16 12.63 -9.03
C ARG A 230 8.01 11.42 -9.45
N ARG A 231 9.34 11.54 -9.43
CA ARG A 231 10.27 10.49 -9.85
C ARG A 231 10.00 9.13 -9.18
N PRO A 232 9.74 9.04 -7.86
CA PRO A 232 9.43 7.75 -7.24
C PRO A 232 8.29 7.02 -7.94
N THR A 233 7.22 7.75 -8.32
CA THR A 233 6.03 7.16 -8.94
C THR A 233 6.29 6.66 -10.37
N LEU A 234 7.34 7.13 -11.03
CA LEU A 234 7.79 6.67 -12.34
C LEU A 234 8.80 5.53 -12.23
N THR A 235 9.74 5.60 -11.28
CA THR A 235 10.76 4.55 -11.14
C THR A 235 10.13 3.22 -10.72
N TRP A 236 9.16 3.22 -9.83
CA TRP A 236 8.50 2.00 -9.37
C TRP A 236 7.89 1.14 -10.51
N PRO A 237 7.11 1.66 -11.47
CA PRO A 237 6.66 0.87 -12.62
C PRO A 237 7.82 0.31 -13.48
N ARG A 238 8.95 1.03 -13.53
CA ARG A 238 10.15 0.60 -14.28
C ARG A 238 10.91 -0.51 -13.55
N GLU A 239 10.88 -0.52 -12.23
CA GLU A 239 11.46 -1.56 -11.38
C GLU A 239 10.60 -2.85 -11.34
N LEU A 240 9.31 -2.81 -11.69
CA LEU A 240 8.47 -4.01 -11.68
C LEU A 240 9.01 -5.03 -12.71
N PRO A 241 9.37 -6.26 -12.29
CA PRO A 241 10.14 -7.18 -13.12
C PRO A 241 9.30 -7.91 -14.18
N LEU A 242 8.67 -7.13 -15.06
CA LEU A 242 7.89 -7.62 -16.19
C LEU A 242 8.82 -8.02 -17.34
N GLY A 243 8.62 -9.21 -17.90
CA GLY A 243 9.55 -9.79 -18.89
C GLY A 243 10.88 -10.22 -18.27
N GLY A 244 10.99 -10.32 -16.96
CA GLY A 244 12.24 -10.63 -16.26
C GLY A 244 13.19 -9.43 -16.06
N GLU A 245 12.74 -8.22 -16.43
CA GLU A 245 13.54 -7.01 -16.33
C GLU A 245 12.88 -5.92 -15.47
N PRO A 246 13.65 -5.19 -14.65
CA PRO A 246 15.09 -5.27 -14.44
C PRO A 246 15.52 -6.59 -13.78
N LYS A 247 16.56 -7.23 -14.32
CA LYS A 247 17.01 -8.54 -13.82
C LYS A 247 17.35 -8.53 -12.33
N GLN A 248 17.97 -7.47 -11.84
CA GLN A 248 18.33 -7.37 -10.42
C GLN A 248 17.10 -7.45 -9.51
N THR A 249 16.02 -6.75 -9.86
CA THR A 249 14.77 -6.78 -9.11
C THR A 249 14.06 -8.13 -9.30
N TYR A 250 14.08 -8.68 -10.52
CA TYR A 250 13.55 -10.02 -10.80
C TYR A 250 14.20 -11.09 -9.92
N ASP A 251 15.53 -11.11 -9.84
CA ASP A 251 16.26 -12.12 -9.05
C ASP A 251 15.91 -12.03 -7.56
N VAL A 252 15.73 -10.82 -7.02
CA VAL A 252 15.28 -10.63 -5.63
C VAL A 252 13.85 -11.13 -5.44
N VAL A 253 12.94 -10.77 -6.34
CA VAL A 253 11.53 -11.18 -6.27
C VAL A 253 11.40 -12.69 -6.36
N ARG A 254 12.15 -13.34 -7.27
CA ARG A 254 12.20 -14.80 -7.39
C ARG A 254 12.71 -15.46 -6.10
N ARG A 255 13.81 -14.99 -5.57
CA ARG A 255 14.47 -15.56 -4.39
C ARG A 255 13.54 -15.59 -3.18
N TYR A 256 12.94 -14.44 -2.81
CA TYR A 256 12.01 -14.44 -1.68
C TYR A 256 10.68 -15.17 -2.00
N SER A 257 10.24 -15.21 -3.26
CA SER A 257 9.05 -15.98 -3.63
C SER A 257 9.27 -17.48 -3.45
N ASP A 258 10.44 -17.99 -3.85
CA ASP A 258 10.84 -19.37 -3.62
C ASP A 258 10.99 -19.69 -2.13
N TRP A 259 11.60 -18.77 -1.36
CA TRP A 259 11.71 -18.88 0.08
C TRP A 259 10.33 -18.96 0.77
N LEU A 260 9.39 -18.07 0.41
CA LEU A 260 8.02 -18.07 0.96
C LEU A 260 7.28 -19.38 0.69
N ALA A 261 7.53 -20.01 -0.46
CA ALA A 261 6.88 -21.27 -0.83
C ALA A 261 7.38 -22.46 0.01
N VAL A 262 8.65 -22.45 0.41
CA VAL A 262 9.25 -23.57 1.16
C VAL A 262 9.29 -23.34 2.67
N ASP A 263 9.36 -22.08 3.12
CA ASP A 263 9.36 -21.75 4.54
C ASP A 263 8.03 -22.10 5.21
N SER A 264 8.11 -22.92 6.24
CA SER A 264 6.95 -23.38 7.01
C SER A 264 6.90 -22.81 8.43
N GLY A 265 7.98 -22.16 8.88
CA GLY A 265 8.11 -21.67 10.26
C GLY A 265 7.31 -20.43 10.54
N ILE A 266 7.22 -19.52 9.56
CA ILE A 266 6.58 -18.22 9.73
C ILE A 266 5.09 -18.30 9.39
N PRO A 267 4.18 -17.97 10.34
CA PRO A 267 2.75 -17.86 10.06
C PRO A 267 2.46 -16.77 9.03
N LYS A 268 1.60 -17.07 8.07
CA LYS A 268 1.20 -16.16 7.01
C LYS A 268 -0.31 -15.92 7.02
N LEU A 269 -0.74 -14.68 6.77
CA LEU A 269 -2.12 -14.32 6.47
C LEU A 269 -2.18 -13.76 5.04
N PHE A 270 -2.71 -14.53 4.12
CA PHE A 270 -3.03 -14.05 2.79
C PHE A 270 -4.39 -13.37 2.78
N ILE A 271 -4.44 -12.07 2.55
CA ILE A 271 -5.66 -11.31 2.35
C ILE A 271 -5.91 -11.22 0.85
N HIS A 272 -6.76 -12.12 0.35
CA HIS A 272 -7.09 -12.24 -1.06
C HIS A 272 -8.08 -11.16 -1.48
N ALA A 273 -7.63 -10.18 -2.26
CA ALA A 273 -8.47 -9.16 -2.87
C ALA A 273 -9.19 -9.70 -4.12
N VAL A 274 -10.49 -9.49 -4.22
CA VAL A 274 -11.32 -9.93 -5.36
C VAL A 274 -12.04 -8.71 -5.94
N PRO A 275 -11.82 -8.36 -7.22
CA PRO A 275 -10.99 -9.06 -8.21
C PRO A 275 -9.48 -8.91 -8.02
N GLY A 276 -9.02 -7.92 -7.22
CA GLY A 276 -7.61 -7.60 -7.07
C GLY A 276 -6.96 -7.17 -8.40
N ALA A 277 -5.62 -7.24 -8.45
CA ALA A 277 -4.85 -7.02 -9.68
C ALA A 277 -3.61 -7.93 -9.75
N LEU A 278 -2.70 -7.83 -8.76
CA LEU A 278 -1.44 -8.59 -8.79
C LEU A 278 -1.65 -10.07 -8.47
N LEU A 279 -2.41 -10.37 -7.41
CA LEU A 279 -2.68 -11.72 -6.95
C LEU A 279 -4.04 -12.27 -7.42
N GLY A 280 -4.81 -11.49 -8.18
CA GLY A 280 -6.04 -11.95 -8.85
C GLY A 280 -5.80 -12.84 -10.08
N ARG A 281 -4.56 -12.89 -10.61
CA ARG A 281 -4.19 -13.75 -11.74
C ARG A 281 -4.09 -15.21 -11.31
N ALA A 282 -4.60 -16.12 -12.14
CA ALA A 282 -4.72 -17.54 -11.80
C ALA A 282 -3.39 -18.19 -11.37
N GLU A 283 -2.30 -17.91 -12.09
CA GLU A 283 -0.96 -18.47 -11.79
C GLU A 283 -0.43 -17.95 -10.45
N ALA A 284 -0.54 -16.62 -10.20
CA ALA A 284 -0.09 -16.02 -8.96
C ALA A 284 -0.92 -16.52 -7.77
N LEU A 285 -2.24 -16.56 -7.92
CA LEU A 285 -3.17 -17.05 -6.90
C LEU A 285 -2.92 -18.53 -6.57
N SER A 286 -2.75 -19.37 -7.60
CA SER A 286 -2.43 -20.79 -7.40
C SER A 286 -1.12 -20.96 -6.67
N PHE A 287 -0.10 -20.19 -7.01
CA PHE A 287 1.21 -20.26 -6.36
C PHE A 287 1.17 -19.83 -4.89
N VAL A 288 0.59 -18.67 -4.57
CA VAL A 288 0.53 -18.20 -3.18
C VAL A 288 -0.28 -19.13 -2.29
N ARG A 289 -1.26 -19.86 -2.83
CA ARG A 289 -2.00 -20.88 -2.09
C ARG A 289 -1.21 -22.13 -1.77
N THR A 290 -0.02 -22.30 -2.36
CA THR A 290 0.90 -23.39 -1.96
C THR A 290 1.72 -23.07 -0.71
N PHE A 291 1.73 -21.80 -0.26
CA PHE A 291 2.55 -21.38 0.88
C PHE A 291 2.12 -22.08 2.16
N LYS A 292 3.09 -22.62 2.88
CA LYS A 292 2.86 -23.35 4.12
C LYS A 292 2.56 -22.40 5.28
N ASN A 293 1.89 -22.91 6.32
CA ASN A 293 1.53 -22.17 7.52
C ASN A 293 0.79 -20.85 7.20
N GLN A 294 -0.19 -20.94 6.29
CA GLN A 294 -0.92 -19.82 5.78
C GLN A 294 -2.42 -19.93 6.07
N THR A 295 -2.99 -18.83 6.55
CA THR A 295 -4.44 -18.61 6.62
C THR A 295 -4.85 -17.67 5.48
N GLU A 296 -5.99 -17.91 4.84
CA GLU A 296 -6.55 -17.03 3.81
C GLU A 296 -7.81 -16.32 4.32
N ALA A 297 -7.92 -15.03 4.01
CA ALA A 297 -9.14 -14.22 4.20
C ALA A 297 -9.46 -13.50 2.90
N THR A 298 -10.71 -13.51 2.46
CA THR A 298 -11.14 -12.84 1.24
C THR A 298 -11.73 -11.47 1.56
N VAL A 299 -11.35 -10.47 0.77
CA VAL A 299 -11.90 -9.12 0.79
C VAL A 299 -12.24 -8.67 -0.64
N TYR A 300 -13.19 -7.74 -0.79
CA TYR A 300 -13.62 -7.31 -2.11
C TYR A 300 -13.09 -5.93 -2.44
N GLY A 301 -12.43 -5.81 -3.58
CA GLY A 301 -11.87 -4.55 -4.06
C GLY A 301 -10.77 -4.74 -5.10
N PRO A 302 -10.36 -3.62 -5.72
CA PRO A 302 -9.23 -3.59 -6.66
C PRO A 302 -7.89 -3.64 -5.92
N HIS A 303 -6.80 -3.27 -6.62
CA HIS A 303 -5.45 -3.26 -6.07
C HIS A 303 -5.29 -2.53 -4.71
N PHE A 304 -5.88 -1.34 -4.57
CA PHE A 304 -5.83 -0.56 -3.32
C PHE A 304 -6.98 -0.95 -2.38
N VAL A 305 -7.05 -2.21 -2.05
CA VAL A 305 -8.13 -2.81 -1.25
C VAL A 305 -8.27 -2.21 0.15
N GLN A 306 -7.25 -1.54 0.66
CA GLN A 306 -7.28 -0.80 1.92
C GLN A 306 -8.25 0.39 1.90
N GLU A 307 -8.53 0.94 0.71
CA GLU A 307 -9.50 2.02 0.55
C GLU A 307 -10.94 1.50 0.39
N THR A 308 -11.10 0.29 -0.15
CA THR A 308 -12.42 -0.28 -0.43
C THR A 308 -12.94 -1.20 0.66
N ALA A 309 -12.06 -1.84 1.43
CA ALA A 309 -12.40 -2.83 2.45
C ALA A 309 -11.55 -2.74 3.73
N PRO A 310 -11.26 -1.53 4.28
CA PRO A 310 -10.37 -1.36 5.43
C PRO A 310 -10.82 -2.13 6.66
N ASP A 311 -12.13 -2.14 6.95
CA ASP A 311 -12.70 -2.84 8.10
C ASP A 311 -12.56 -4.36 8.00
N ALA A 312 -12.73 -4.93 6.80
CA ALA A 312 -12.57 -6.37 6.59
C ALA A 312 -11.11 -6.79 6.77
N ILE A 313 -10.17 -5.99 6.26
CA ILE A 313 -8.72 -6.16 6.47
C ILE A 313 -8.40 -6.06 7.97
N GLY A 314 -8.85 -4.98 8.62
CA GLY A 314 -8.61 -4.72 10.03
C GLY A 314 -9.11 -5.85 10.93
N ARG A 315 -10.36 -6.32 10.70
CA ARG A 315 -10.91 -7.46 11.42
C ARG A 315 -10.15 -8.78 11.17
N SER A 316 -9.66 -9.00 9.96
CA SER A 316 -8.87 -10.20 9.65
C SER A 316 -7.54 -10.19 10.40
N LEU A 317 -6.85 -9.05 10.41
CA LEU A 317 -5.63 -8.84 11.18
C LEU A 317 -5.88 -8.98 12.70
N ALA A 318 -6.96 -8.36 13.21
CA ALA A 318 -7.29 -8.39 14.63
C ALA A 318 -7.59 -9.81 15.14
N ARG A 319 -8.13 -10.69 14.30
CA ARG A 319 -8.33 -12.11 14.63
C ARG A 319 -7.05 -12.93 14.54
N TRP A 320 -6.19 -12.61 13.56
CA TRP A 320 -5.00 -13.41 13.26
C TRP A 320 -3.80 -13.06 14.15
N ILE A 321 -3.51 -11.78 14.40
CA ILE A 321 -2.33 -11.36 15.18
C ILE A 321 -2.26 -12.03 16.57
N PRO A 322 -3.36 -12.16 17.35
CA PRO A 322 -3.32 -12.84 18.65
C PRO A 322 -2.98 -14.33 18.59
N THR A 323 -3.07 -14.98 17.41
CA THR A 323 -2.71 -16.40 17.26
C THR A 323 -1.21 -16.61 17.07
N LEU A 324 -0.45 -15.53 16.82
CA LEU A 324 1.00 -15.58 16.63
C LEU A 324 1.71 -15.78 17.97
N ARG A 325 2.64 -16.74 17.99
CA ARG A 325 3.43 -17.11 19.20
C ARG A 325 4.78 -16.39 19.24
#